data_20dd149c570a750b32091e0549369dff
#
_entry.id   20dd149c570a750b32091e0549369dff
#
_cell.length_a   1.000
_cell.length_b   1.000
_cell.length_c   1.000
_cell.angle_alpha   90.00
_cell.angle_beta   90.00
_cell.angle_gamma   90.00
#
_symmetry.space_group_name_H-M   'P 1'
#
loop_
_entity.id
_entity.type
_entity.pdbx_description
1 polymer ?
#
loop_
_entity_poly.entity_id
_entity_poly.type
_entity_poly.pdbx_seq_one_letter_code
_entity_poly.pdbx_strand_id
1 'polypeptide(L)'
;MINKLLIAYRGEIALRILRAAKELKIPTVAAYSEADKDLMHVKMADESICIGPADSSQSYLNIPAIISAMELSGADGVHPGYGFLSENPNFAEKVEKSGFYFVGPPAAVIRMMGNKVSAKDFALEAGLPIVPGSTGPIEEDTHKKAEEIGYPIIIKAASGGGGRGMRIVHSKEELESSIELTQQESAIAFGDSTVYMEKFLENPRHIAVSYTHLRAHETDSYRVCRLLL
;
A
#
# COMPACT_ATOMS: atom_id res chain seq x y z
N MET A 1 -22.09 10.64 -7.65
CA MET A 1 -22.42 10.01 -6.34
C MET A 1 -22.53 8.52 -6.61
N ILE A 2 -21.90 7.68 -5.77
CA ILE A 2 -21.95 6.21 -5.95
C ILE A 2 -23.33 5.70 -5.56
N ASN A 3 -23.95 4.94 -6.45
CA ASN A 3 -25.30 4.37 -6.26
C ASN A 3 -25.25 2.93 -5.75
N LYS A 4 -24.21 2.16 -6.12
CA LYS A 4 -23.95 0.80 -5.66
C LYS A 4 -22.44 0.55 -5.57
N LEU A 5 -21.97 0.04 -4.43
CA LEU A 5 -20.55 -0.14 -4.13
C LEU A 5 -20.14 -1.62 -4.17
N LEU A 6 -19.19 -1.97 -5.03
CA LEU A 6 -18.51 -3.25 -4.94
C LEU A 6 -17.37 -3.15 -3.91
N ILE A 7 -17.30 -4.11 -3.00
CA ILE A 7 -16.21 -4.21 -2.01
C ILE A 7 -15.23 -5.28 -2.50
N ALA A 8 -14.10 -4.84 -3.06
CA ALA A 8 -13.06 -5.71 -3.61
C ALA A 8 -12.02 -6.09 -2.54
N TYR A 9 -12.51 -6.57 -1.41
CA TYR A 9 -11.70 -6.98 -0.26
C TYR A 9 -12.42 -8.05 0.56
N ARG A 10 -11.72 -8.63 1.55
CA ARG A 10 -12.24 -9.71 2.42
C ARG A 10 -12.07 -9.42 3.90
N GLY A 11 -12.62 -10.28 4.75
CA GLY A 11 -12.43 -10.26 6.20
C GLY A 11 -12.98 -9.02 6.91
N GLU A 12 -12.30 -8.58 7.96
CA GLU A 12 -12.77 -7.49 8.82
C GLU A 12 -12.84 -6.14 8.09
N ILE A 13 -11.96 -5.90 7.13
CA ILE A 13 -11.96 -4.66 6.36
C ILE A 13 -13.14 -4.57 5.41
N ALA A 14 -13.47 -5.67 4.72
CA ALA A 14 -14.68 -5.71 3.90
C ALA A 14 -15.93 -5.45 4.76
N LEU A 15 -15.98 -6.03 5.96
CA LEU A 15 -17.06 -5.80 6.92
C LEU A 15 -17.12 -4.34 7.40
N ARG A 16 -15.95 -3.70 7.62
CA ARG A 16 -15.88 -2.28 8.02
C ARG A 16 -16.40 -1.36 6.91
N ILE A 17 -16.00 -1.62 5.65
CA ILE A 17 -16.48 -0.87 4.49
C ILE A 17 -18.00 -1.04 4.33
N LEU A 18 -18.48 -2.28 4.44
CA LEU A 18 -19.90 -2.61 4.36
C LEU A 18 -20.74 -1.84 5.39
N ARG A 19 -20.28 -1.78 6.64
CA ARG A 19 -20.95 -1.01 7.69
C ARG A 19 -21.03 0.48 7.35
N ALA A 20 -19.92 1.07 6.89
CA ALA A 20 -19.88 2.46 6.48
C ALA A 20 -20.84 2.74 5.29
N ALA A 21 -20.86 1.85 4.29
CA ALA A 21 -21.78 1.96 3.15
C ALA A 21 -23.24 1.89 3.61
N LYS A 22 -23.58 1.00 4.54
CA LYS A 22 -24.92 0.91 5.12
C LYS A 22 -25.34 2.17 5.87
N GLU A 23 -24.45 2.78 6.65
CA GLU A 23 -24.70 4.08 7.31
C GLU A 23 -25.02 5.18 6.28
N LEU A 24 -24.31 5.15 5.14
CA LEU A 24 -24.54 6.07 4.02
C LEU A 24 -25.71 5.68 3.10
N LYS A 25 -26.38 4.55 3.39
CA LYS A 25 -27.48 3.97 2.59
C LYS A 25 -27.08 3.65 1.15
N ILE A 26 -25.83 3.24 0.95
CA ILE A 26 -25.30 2.80 -0.34
C ILE A 26 -25.41 1.26 -0.40
N PRO A 27 -26.16 0.69 -1.35
CA PRO A 27 -26.22 -0.75 -1.60
C PRO A 27 -24.83 -1.32 -1.86
N THR A 28 -24.57 -2.54 -1.37
CA THR A 28 -23.25 -3.15 -1.38
C THR A 28 -23.23 -4.48 -2.11
N VAL A 29 -22.14 -4.73 -2.84
CA VAL A 29 -21.82 -6.02 -3.44
C VAL A 29 -20.51 -6.53 -2.83
N ALA A 30 -20.53 -7.68 -2.18
CA ALA A 30 -19.31 -8.31 -1.66
C ALA A 30 -18.67 -9.16 -2.76
N ALA A 31 -17.45 -8.81 -3.19
CA ALA A 31 -16.62 -9.71 -3.98
C ALA A 31 -15.97 -10.75 -3.07
N TYR A 32 -16.00 -12.03 -3.45
CA TYR A 32 -15.41 -13.10 -2.64
C TYR A 32 -14.76 -14.18 -3.49
N SER A 33 -13.68 -14.79 -2.96
CA SER A 33 -13.12 -16.01 -3.52
C SER A 33 -13.91 -17.23 -3.03
N GLU A 34 -13.80 -18.35 -3.73
CA GLU A 34 -14.49 -19.62 -3.32
C GLU A 34 -14.26 -19.99 -1.85
N ALA A 35 -13.05 -19.71 -1.32
CA ALA A 35 -12.72 -19.98 0.06
C ALA A 35 -13.42 -19.05 1.06
N ASP A 36 -13.83 -17.87 0.62
CA ASP A 36 -14.36 -16.82 1.48
C ASP A 36 -15.89 -16.74 1.47
N LYS A 37 -16.59 -17.61 0.76
CA LYS A 37 -18.05 -17.57 0.53
C LYS A 37 -18.89 -17.53 1.82
N ASP A 38 -18.38 -18.11 2.90
CA ASP A 38 -19.08 -18.21 4.17
C ASP A 38 -18.74 -17.09 5.16
N LEU A 39 -17.86 -16.16 4.76
CA LEU A 39 -17.45 -15.05 5.62
C LEU A 39 -18.59 -14.05 5.87
N MET A 40 -18.53 -13.37 7.01
CA MET A 40 -19.56 -12.46 7.50
C MET A 40 -19.87 -11.33 6.51
N HIS A 41 -18.87 -10.75 5.86
CA HIS A 41 -19.09 -9.67 4.90
C HIS A 41 -19.90 -10.12 3.68
N VAL A 42 -19.76 -11.38 3.24
CA VAL A 42 -20.54 -11.96 2.15
C VAL A 42 -22.00 -12.11 2.56
N LYS A 43 -22.24 -12.60 3.80
CA LYS A 43 -23.60 -12.80 4.34
C LYS A 43 -24.33 -11.50 4.64
N MET A 44 -23.62 -10.43 4.94
CA MET A 44 -24.18 -9.14 5.33
C MET A 44 -24.33 -8.12 4.20
N ALA A 45 -23.67 -8.33 3.07
CA ALA A 45 -23.83 -7.50 1.88
C ALA A 45 -25.24 -7.67 1.27
N ASP A 46 -25.70 -6.68 0.51
CA ASP A 46 -26.99 -6.75 -0.17
C ASP A 46 -26.94 -7.75 -1.34
N GLU A 47 -25.79 -7.82 -2.01
CA GLU A 47 -25.47 -8.80 -3.05
C GLU A 47 -24.05 -9.34 -2.86
N SER A 48 -23.73 -10.47 -3.48
CA SER A 48 -22.39 -11.02 -3.46
C SER A 48 -22.05 -11.72 -4.77
N ILE A 49 -20.77 -11.66 -5.17
CA ILE A 49 -20.32 -12.23 -6.43
C ILE A 49 -18.98 -12.96 -6.22
N CYS A 50 -18.89 -14.20 -6.69
CA CYS A 50 -17.65 -14.96 -6.68
C CYS A 50 -16.72 -14.44 -7.80
N ILE A 51 -15.51 -14.09 -7.44
CA ILE A 51 -14.50 -13.53 -8.36
C ILE A 51 -13.38 -14.51 -8.72
N GLY A 52 -13.45 -15.75 -8.25
CA GLY A 52 -12.48 -16.80 -8.59
C GLY A 52 -12.13 -17.73 -7.44
N PRO A 53 -11.12 -18.59 -7.65
CA PRO A 53 -10.69 -19.58 -6.66
C PRO A 53 -10.03 -18.95 -5.43
N ALA A 54 -9.61 -19.78 -4.46
CA ALA A 54 -9.01 -19.36 -3.21
C ALA A 54 -7.71 -18.54 -3.38
N ASP A 55 -6.95 -18.80 -4.46
CA ASP A 55 -5.72 -18.07 -4.76
C ASP A 55 -6.04 -16.59 -5.09
N SER A 56 -5.42 -15.69 -4.33
CA SER A 56 -5.64 -14.25 -4.50
C SER A 56 -5.16 -13.73 -5.87
N SER A 57 -4.16 -14.35 -6.49
CA SER A 57 -3.70 -13.99 -7.83
C SER A 57 -4.76 -14.22 -8.90
N GLN A 58 -5.65 -15.17 -8.68
CA GLN A 58 -6.74 -15.54 -9.58
C GLN A 58 -8.10 -14.97 -9.16
N SER A 59 -8.17 -14.27 -8.04
CA SER A 59 -9.38 -13.65 -7.48
C SER A 59 -9.18 -12.17 -7.15
N TYR A 60 -8.78 -11.82 -5.93
CA TYR A 60 -8.68 -10.44 -5.47
C TYR A 60 -7.62 -9.58 -6.18
N LEU A 61 -6.60 -10.18 -6.78
CA LEU A 61 -5.58 -9.50 -7.60
C LEU A 61 -5.89 -9.58 -9.10
N ASN A 62 -6.96 -10.25 -9.48
CA ASN A 62 -7.40 -10.39 -10.87
C ASN A 62 -8.27 -9.18 -11.28
N ILE A 63 -7.63 -8.15 -11.83
CA ILE A 63 -8.31 -6.92 -12.25
C ILE A 63 -9.49 -7.19 -13.21
N PRO A 64 -9.36 -8.01 -14.27
CA PRO A 64 -10.48 -8.36 -15.13
C PRO A 64 -11.67 -8.94 -14.38
N ALA A 65 -11.44 -9.84 -13.42
CA ALA A 65 -12.52 -10.44 -12.63
C ALA A 65 -13.26 -9.41 -11.79
N ILE A 66 -12.55 -8.45 -11.19
CA ILE A 66 -13.18 -7.35 -10.43
C ILE A 66 -14.00 -6.44 -11.34
N ILE A 67 -13.47 -6.04 -12.51
CA ILE A 67 -14.22 -5.20 -13.47
C ILE A 67 -15.48 -5.92 -13.94
N SER A 68 -15.37 -7.20 -14.33
CA SER A 68 -16.55 -7.99 -14.72
C SER A 68 -17.56 -8.13 -13.59
N ALA A 69 -17.11 -8.25 -12.34
CA ALA A 69 -18.00 -8.28 -11.18
C ALA A 69 -18.77 -6.96 -11.01
N MET A 70 -18.13 -5.81 -11.28
CA MET A 70 -18.80 -4.51 -11.28
C MET A 70 -19.87 -4.42 -12.37
N GLU A 71 -19.53 -4.81 -13.60
CA GLU A 71 -20.46 -4.83 -14.74
C GLU A 71 -21.68 -5.73 -14.46
N LEU A 72 -21.44 -6.97 -14.02
CA LEU A 72 -22.49 -7.96 -13.77
C LEU A 72 -23.43 -7.57 -12.62
N SER A 73 -22.88 -6.96 -11.58
CA SER A 73 -23.66 -6.53 -10.41
C SER A 73 -24.31 -5.16 -10.59
N GLY A 74 -23.93 -4.40 -11.63
CA GLY A 74 -24.35 -3.02 -11.82
C GLY A 74 -23.79 -2.07 -10.76
N ALA A 75 -22.69 -2.42 -10.10
CA ALA A 75 -21.99 -1.51 -9.20
C ALA A 75 -21.29 -0.42 -9.99
N ASP A 76 -21.49 0.84 -9.62
CA ASP A 76 -20.89 2.01 -10.25
C ASP A 76 -19.64 2.52 -9.51
N GLY A 77 -19.34 1.96 -8.33
CA GLY A 77 -18.15 2.26 -7.56
C GLY A 77 -17.48 1.01 -6.98
N VAL A 78 -16.15 1.06 -6.77
CA VAL A 78 -15.39 0.00 -6.11
C VAL A 78 -14.53 0.54 -4.98
N HIS A 79 -14.58 -0.13 -3.83
CA HIS A 79 -13.68 0.12 -2.71
C HIS A 79 -12.64 -1.01 -2.62
N PRO A 80 -11.35 -0.72 -2.81
CA PRO A 80 -10.30 -1.75 -2.86
C PRO A 80 -9.82 -2.25 -1.49
N GLY A 81 -10.34 -1.69 -0.38
CA GLY A 81 -9.77 -1.92 0.95
C GLY A 81 -8.44 -1.18 1.16
N TYR A 82 -7.51 -1.81 1.88
CA TYR A 82 -6.17 -1.24 2.13
C TYR A 82 -5.00 -2.15 1.70
N GLY A 83 -5.25 -3.29 1.10
CA GLY A 83 -4.27 -4.21 0.55
C GLY A 83 -4.63 -4.57 -0.89
N PHE A 84 -4.24 -5.75 -1.35
CA PHE A 84 -4.51 -6.24 -2.70
C PHE A 84 -4.27 -5.18 -3.80
N LEU A 85 -5.33 -4.63 -4.36
CA LEU A 85 -5.29 -3.66 -5.45
C LEU A 85 -5.40 -2.20 -5.01
N SER A 86 -5.45 -1.89 -3.71
CA SER A 86 -5.64 -0.53 -3.20
C SER A 86 -4.52 0.45 -3.61
N GLU A 87 -3.30 -0.05 -3.71
CA GLU A 87 -2.13 0.72 -4.12
C GLU A 87 -1.70 0.43 -5.58
N ASN A 88 -2.58 -0.19 -6.36
CA ASN A 88 -2.29 -0.53 -7.75
C ASN A 88 -2.82 0.56 -8.69
N PRO A 89 -1.93 1.40 -9.29
CA PRO A 89 -2.36 2.49 -10.15
C PRO A 89 -3.02 1.99 -11.44
N ASN A 90 -2.65 0.80 -11.95
CA ASN A 90 -3.25 0.24 -13.15
C ASN A 90 -4.70 -0.21 -12.90
N PHE A 91 -5.00 -0.67 -11.68
CA PHE A 91 -6.37 -0.99 -11.30
C PHE A 91 -7.22 0.28 -11.24
N ALA A 92 -6.78 1.30 -10.52
CA ALA A 92 -7.49 2.57 -10.42
C ALA A 92 -7.76 3.16 -11.82
N GLU A 93 -6.74 3.19 -12.69
CA GLU A 93 -6.85 3.68 -14.06
C GLU A 93 -7.86 2.86 -14.90
N LYS A 94 -7.85 1.53 -14.78
CA LYS A 94 -8.82 0.68 -15.47
C LYS A 94 -10.24 0.88 -15.01
N VAL A 95 -10.46 1.02 -13.69
CA VAL A 95 -11.78 1.33 -13.12
C VAL A 95 -12.31 2.64 -13.71
N GLU A 96 -11.50 3.71 -13.68
CA GLU A 96 -11.87 5.02 -14.20
C GLU A 96 -12.14 4.99 -15.71
N LYS A 97 -11.27 4.31 -16.50
CA LYS A 97 -11.47 4.15 -17.95
C LYS A 97 -12.69 3.31 -18.32
N SER A 98 -13.14 2.43 -17.45
CA SER A 98 -14.37 1.66 -17.61
C SER A 98 -15.63 2.46 -17.20
N GLY A 99 -15.49 3.72 -16.79
CA GLY A 99 -16.59 4.59 -16.41
C GLY A 99 -17.10 4.39 -14.98
N PHE A 100 -16.33 3.69 -14.13
CA PHE A 100 -16.66 3.43 -12.73
C PHE A 100 -15.91 4.37 -11.79
N TYR A 101 -16.41 4.52 -10.56
CA TYR A 101 -15.74 5.28 -9.50
C TYR A 101 -14.77 4.40 -8.71
N PHE A 102 -13.53 4.80 -8.65
CA PHE A 102 -12.55 4.22 -7.73
C PHE A 102 -12.58 4.97 -6.40
N VAL A 103 -12.86 4.27 -5.30
CA VAL A 103 -12.83 4.87 -3.96
C VAL A 103 -11.40 4.91 -3.46
N GLY A 104 -10.71 5.99 -3.76
CA GLY A 104 -9.30 6.21 -3.45
C GLY A 104 -8.73 7.40 -4.21
N PRO A 105 -7.40 7.63 -4.12
CA PRO A 105 -6.74 8.67 -4.88
C PRO A 105 -6.75 8.37 -6.40
N PRO A 106 -6.62 9.37 -7.26
CA PRO A 106 -6.45 9.16 -8.69
C PRO A 106 -5.23 8.29 -9.03
N ALA A 107 -5.29 7.51 -10.10
CA ALA A 107 -4.22 6.60 -10.51
C ALA A 107 -2.84 7.26 -10.60
N ALA A 108 -2.77 8.51 -11.07
CA ALA A 108 -1.54 9.29 -11.14
C ALA A 108 -0.91 9.53 -9.76
N VAL A 109 -1.73 9.83 -8.74
CA VAL A 109 -1.28 10.03 -7.36
C VAL A 109 -0.80 8.73 -6.75
N ILE A 110 -1.52 7.62 -6.96
CA ILE A 110 -1.08 6.29 -6.50
C ILE A 110 0.28 5.94 -7.10
N ARG A 111 0.47 6.17 -8.40
CA ARG A 111 1.74 5.91 -9.10
C ARG A 111 2.89 6.74 -8.56
N MET A 112 2.66 8.04 -8.33
CA MET A 112 3.65 8.97 -7.81
C MET A 112 4.04 8.62 -6.37
N MET A 113 3.07 8.38 -5.50
CA MET A 113 3.31 8.07 -4.09
C MET A 113 3.77 6.63 -3.83
N GLY A 114 3.52 5.72 -4.78
CA GLY A 114 4.00 4.33 -4.73
C GLY A 114 5.51 4.19 -4.93
N ASN A 115 6.16 5.17 -5.56
CA ASN A 115 7.62 5.23 -5.68
C ASN A 115 8.20 6.08 -4.54
N LYS A 116 9.02 5.46 -3.68
CA LYS A 116 9.55 6.13 -2.48
C LYS A 116 10.44 7.34 -2.77
N VAL A 117 11.18 7.32 -3.89
CA VAL A 117 12.04 8.43 -4.30
C VAL A 117 11.17 9.60 -4.75
N SER A 118 10.26 9.36 -5.69
CA SER A 118 9.34 10.40 -6.19
C SER A 118 8.47 10.99 -5.06
N ALA A 119 8.02 10.15 -4.12
CA ALA A 119 7.24 10.60 -2.98
C ALA A 119 8.04 11.53 -2.04
N LYS A 120 9.34 11.25 -1.85
CA LYS A 120 10.24 12.14 -1.08
C LYS A 120 10.49 13.47 -1.78
N ASP A 121 10.76 13.45 -3.09
CA ASP A 121 10.98 14.66 -3.88
C ASP A 121 9.74 15.57 -3.83
N PHE A 122 8.57 14.97 -4.03
CA PHE A 122 7.30 15.70 -3.93
C PHE A 122 7.03 16.27 -2.53
N ALA A 123 7.35 15.49 -1.47
CA ALA A 123 7.22 15.98 -0.09
C ALA A 123 8.16 17.16 0.17
N LEU A 124 9.37 17.10 -0.37
CA LEU A 124 10.35 18.20 -0.27
C LEU A 124 9.87 19.46 -0.98
N GLU A 125 9.37 19.32 -2.22
CA GLU A 125 8.77 20.41 -2.99
C GLU A 125 7.56 21.06 -2.27
N ALA A 126 6.78 20.23 -1.58
CA ALA A 126 5.66 20.68 -0.75
C ALA A 126 6.08 21.31 0.60
N GLY A 127 7.39 21.39 0.88
CA GLY A 127 7.92 21.95 2.13
C GLY A 127 7.72 21.07 3.36
N LEU A 128 7.46 19.77 3.18
CA LEU A 128 7.32 18.83 4.29
C LEU A 128 8.70 18.39 4.79
N PRO A 129 8.88 18.23 6.12
CA PRO A 129 10.11 17.70 6.66
C PRO A 129 10.25 16.22 6.27
N ILE A 130 11.40 15.87 5.72
CA ILE A 130 11.74 14.49 5.37
C ILE A 130 12.98 14.01 6.13
N VAL A 131 13.15 12.70 6.25
CA VAL A 131 14.37 12.11 6.80
C VAL A 131 15.53 12.40 5.82
N PRO A 132 16.65 12.97 6.29
CA PRO A 132 17.82 13.21 5.44
C PRO A 132 18.26 11.94 4.72
N GLY A 133 18.58 12.04 3.43
CA GLY A 133 18.94 10.88 2.63
C GLY A 133 19.29 11.23 1.20
N SER A 134 19.58 10.22 0.37
CA SER A 134 19.77 10.43 -1.06
C SER A 134 18.46 10.76 -1.76
N THR A 135 18.52 11.65 -2.74
CA THR A 135 17.40 12.05 -3.62
C THR A 135 17.29 11.16 -4.86
N GLY A 136 17.75 9.92 -4.79
CA GLY A 136 17.76 9.02 -5.92
C GLY A 136 18.59 7.76 -5.64
N PRO A 137 18.82 6.94 -6.68
CA PRO A 137 19.73 5.81 -6.59
C PRO A 137 21.11 6.22 -6.08
N ILE A 138 21.79 5.28 -5.46
CA ILE A 138 23.17 5.47 -5.04
C ILE A 138 24.06 5.49 -6.29
N GLU A 139 24.78 6.58 -6.49
CA GLU A 139 25.69 6.83 -7.62
C GLU A 139 27.12 7.13 -7.13
N GLU A 140 28.02 7.61 -8.02
CA GLU A 140 29.47 7.77 -7.78
C GLU A 140 29.88 8.59 -6.53
N ASP A 141 29.04 9.50 -6.03
CA ASP A 141 29.33 10.33 -4.83
C ASP A 141 28.84 9.73 -3.50
N THR A 142 28.70 8.42 -3.43
CA THR A 142 28.08 7.69 -2.32
C THR A 142 28.71 7.99 -0.96
N HIS A 143 30.04 7.96 -0.88
CA HIS A 143 30.75 8.22 0.38
C HIS A 143 30.53 9.63 0.90
N LYS A 144 30.56 10.63 0.01
CA LYS A 144 30.32 12.02 0.38
C LYS A 144 28.92 12.23 0.89
N LYS A 145 27.91 11.68 0.18
CA LYS A 145 26.50 11.72 0.62
C LYS A 145 26.30 11.02 1.97
N ALA A 146 26.94 9.88 2.20
CA ALA A 146 26.87 9.17 3.47
C ALA A 146 27.47 10.00 4.62
N GLU A 147 28.58 10.70 4.38
CA GLU A 147 29.20 11.60 5.36
C GLU A 147 28.33 12.82 5.65
N GLU A 148 27.67 13.39 4.64
CA GLU A 148 26.72 14.51 4.78
C GLU A 148 25.47 14.11 5.60
N ILE A 149 24.93 12.90 5.38
CA ILE A 149 23.81 12.34 6.13
C ILE A 149 24.23 12.02 7.57
N GLY A 150 25.47 11.57 7.75
CA GLY A 150 26.05 11.13 9.03
C GLY A 150 25.59 9.73 9.47
N TYR A 151 26.52 8.92 9.95
CA TYR A 151 26.24 7.58 10.46
C TYR A 151 25.51 7.60 11.80
N PRO A 152 24.73 6.57 12.16
CA PRO A 152 24.35 5.44 11.30
C PRO A 152 23.39 5.85 10.18
N ILE A 153 23.50 5.15 9.04
CA ILE A 153 22.59 5.28 7.90
C ILE A 153 21.88 3.95 7.64
N ILE A 154 20.79 3.99 6.90
CA ILE A 154 20.10 2.79 6.43
C ILE A 154 20.04 2.79 4.91
N ILE A 155 20.47 1.70 4.30
CA ILE A 155 20.30 1.43 2.87
C ILE A 155 19.00 0.70 2.67
N LYS A 156 18.21 1.09 1.67
CA LYS A 156 16.90 0.51 1.37
C LYS A 156 16.74 0.25 -0.11
N ALA A 157 16.10 -0.88 -0.44
CA ALA A 157 15.64 -1.15 -1.80
C ALA A 157 14.56 -0.15 -2.23
N ALA A 158 14.66 0.40 -3.44
CA ALA A 158 13.67 1.33 -3.98
C ALA A 158 12.30 0.66 -4.18
N SER A 159 12.32 -0.59 -4.66
CA SER A 159 11.12 -1.42 -4.90
C SER A 159 10.73 -2.31 -3.72
N GLY A 160 11.41 -2.20 -2.57
CA GLY A 160 11.21 -3.05 -1.40
C GLY A 160 10.03 -2.61 -0.51
N GLY A 161 9.49 -3.58 0.23
CA GLY A 161 8.44 -3.38 1.23
C GLY A 161 8.52 -4.42 2.35
N GLY A 162 7.79 -4.19 3.45
CA GLY A 162 7.68 -5.15 4.54
C GLY A 162 8.99 -5.44 5.31
N GLY A 163 9.94 -4.49 5.32
CA GLY A 163 11.21 -4.65 6.05
C GLY A 163 12.28 -5.47 5.32
N ARG A 164 12.05 -5.89 4.06
CA ARG A 164 13.04 -6.59 3.24
C ARG A 164 13.88 -5.63 2.41
N GLY A 165 15.13 -6.02 2.12
CA GLY A 165 16.05 -5.18 1.35
C GLY A 165 16.46 -3.91 2.10
N MET A 166 16.72 -4.03 3.41
CA MET A 166 17.20 -2.94 4.25
C MET A 166 18.40 -3.37 5.08
N ARG A 167 19.43 -2.48 5.19
CA ARG A 167 20.64 -2.73 5.95
C ARG A 167 21.10 -1.45 6.65
N ILE A 168 21.37 -1.57 7.95
CA ILE A 168 21.95 -0.47 8.73
C ILE A 168 23.47 -0.50 8.58
N VAL A 169 24.06 0.67 8.42
CA VAL A 169 25.51 0.89 8.24
C VAL A 169 25.96 1.86 9.32
N HIS A 170 26.87 1.41 10.15
CA HIS A 170 27.36 2.19 11.29
C HIS A 170 28.63 2.98 11.00
N SER A 171 29.39 2.56 9.99
CA SER A 171 30.68 3.20 9.65
C SER A 171 30.92 3.23 8.14
N LYS A 172 31.91 4.02 7.74
CA LYS A 172 32.33 4.18 6.34
C LYS A 172 32.85 2.88 5.74
N GLU A 173 33.52 2.07 6.54
CA GLU A 173 34.14 0.81 6.13
C GLU A 173 33.12 -0.24 5.72
N GLU A 174 31.91 -0.17 6.30
CA GLU A 174 30.82 -1.10 6.03
C GLU A 174 29.98 -0.70 4.80
N LEU A 175 30.14 0.53 4.29
CA LEU A 175 29.21 1.13 3.34
C LEU A 175 29.14 0.37 2.02
N GLU A 176 30.28 0.15 1.36
CA GLU A 176 30.29 -0.48 0.02
C GLU A 176 29.78 -1.91 0.06
N SER A 177 30.28 -2.73 0.99
CA SER A 177 29.80 -4.11 1.13
C SER A 177 28.30 -4.18 1.45
N SER A 178 27.79 -3.25 2.24
CA SER A 178 26.36 -3.17 2.57
C SER A 178 25.49 -2.75 1.38
N ILE A 179 26.00 -1.86 0.51
CA ILE A 179 25.34 -1.48 -0.74
C ILE A 179 25.24 -2.70 -1.68
N GLU A 180 26.37 -3.34 -1.97
CA GLU A 180 26.42 -4.50 -2.86
C GLU A 180 25.49 -5.63 -2.40
N LEU A 181 25.54 -5.99 -1.13
CA LEU A 181 24.67 -7.02 -0.56
C LEU A 181 23.19 -6.64 -0.67
N THR A 182 22.83 -5.38 -0.38
CA THR A 182 21.43 -4.94 -0.47
C THR A 182 20.96 -4.90 -1.91
N GLN A 183 21.80 -4.52 -2.86
CA GLN A 183 21.50 -4.55 -4.30
C GLN A 183 21.24 -5.98 -4.80
N GLN A 184 22.09 -6.94 -4.40
CA GLN A 184 21.93 -8.34 -4.77
C GLN A 184 20.62 -8.93 -4.19
N GLU A 185 20.38 -8.71 -2.89
CA GLU A 185 19.13 -9.13 -2.23
C GLU A 185 17.88 -8.52 -2.91
N SER A 186 17.96 -7.24 -3.28
CA SER A 186 16.89 -6.52 -3.94
C SER A 186 16.61 -7.05 -5.35
N ALA A 187 17.66 -7.30 -6.12
CA ALA A 187 17.54 -7.88 -7.45
C ALA A 187 16.87 -9.26 -7.43
N ILE A 188 17.23 -10.10 -6.46
CA ILE A 188 16.64 -11.44 -6.30
C ILE A 188 15.17 -11.36 -5.84
N ALA A 189 14.89 -10.50 -4.85
CA ALA A 189 13.57 -10.46 -4.22
C ALA A 189 12.54 -9.67 -5.02
N PHE A 190 12.95 -8.64 -5.76
CA PHE A 190 12.06 -7.66 -6.38
C PHE A 190 12.32 -7.47 -7.89
N GLY A 191 13.38 -8.07 -8.45
CA GLY A 191 13.78 -7.87 -9.84
C GLY A 191 14.39 -6.49 -10.14
N ASP A 192 14.73 -5.72 -9.11
CA ASP A 192 15.26 -4.36 -9.18
C ASP A 192 16.39 -4.20 -8.16
N SER A 193 17.60 -3.86 -8.62
CA SER A 193 18.77 -3.65 -7.78
C SER A 193 18.91 -2.22 -7.24
N THR A 194 17.95 -1.34 -7.58
CA THR A 194 18.01 0.07 -7.16
C THR A 194 17.91 0.19 -5.65
N VAL A 195 18.89 0.86 -5.04
CA VAL A 195 18.94 1.16 -3.61
C VAL A 195 19.17 2.65 -3.37
N TYR A 196 18.70 3.13 -2.24
CA TYR A 196 18.93 4.50 -1.76
C TYR A 196 19.32 4.47 -0.29
N MET A 197 19.86 5.58 0.23
CA MET A 197 20.26 5.69 1.63
C MET A 197 19.50 6.80 2.37
N GLU A 198 19.32 6.60 3.66
CA GLU A 198 18.68 7.56 4.57
C GLU A 198 19.39 7.57 5.92
N LYS A 199 19.23 8.64 6.68
CA LYS A 199 19.61 8.66 8.10
C LYS A 199 18.84 7.56 8.84
N PHE A 200 19.54 6.72 9.57
CA PHE A 200 18.91 5.79 10.49
C PHE A 200 18.50 6.50 11.78
N LEU A 201 17.22 6.39 12.12
CA LEU A 201 16.66 6.94 13.35
C LEU A 201 16.68 5.85 14.42
N GLU A 202 17.53 5.99 15.43
CA GLU A 202 17.78 4.94 16.44
C GLU A 202 16.60 4.71 17.38
N ASN A 203 15.83 5.75 17.70
CA ASN A 203 14.69 5.67 18.61
C ASN A 203 13.45 6.39 18.01
N PRO A 204 12.92 5.94 16.86
CA PRO A 204 11.80 6.60 16.24
C PRO A 204 10.51 6.37 17.03
N ARG A 205 9.66 7.39 17.11
CA ARG A 205 8.28 7.24 17.55
C ARG A 205 7.39 6.99 16.35
N HIS A 206 6.57 5.96 16.41
CA HIS A 206 5.54 5.74 15.41
C HIS A 206 4.36 6.67 15.66
N ILE A 207 4.11 7.60 14.74
CA ILE A 207 2.97 8.52 14.83
C ILE A 207 2.04 8.21 13.66
N ALA A 208 0.83 7.77 13.97
CA ALA A 208 -0.18 7.43 12.98
C ALA A 208 -1.43 8.30 13.17
N VAL A 209 -1.94 8.87 12.07
CA VAL A 209 -3.13 9.72 12.08
C VAL A 209 -4.42 8.89 12.01
N SER A 210 -4.45 7.86 11.16
CA SER A 210 -5.65 7.06 10.88
C SER A 210 -6.24 6.38 12.12
N TYR A 211 -5.38 5.89 13.03
CA TYR A 211 -5.81 5.21 14.24
C TYR A 211 -5.83 6.10 15.47
N THR A 212 -4.97 7.10 15.52
CA THR A 212 -4.82 7.96 16.71
C THR A 212 -5.76 9.15 16.69
N HIS A 213 -5.95 9.81 15.55
CA HIS A 213 -6.74 11.04 15.43
C HIS A 213 -8.09 10.83 14.76
N LEU A 214 -8.16 10.00 13.71
CA LEU A 214 -9.41 9.77 12.98
C LEU A 214 -10.29 8.68 13.59
N ARG A 215 -9.80 8.00 14.63
CA ARG A 215 -10.46 6.87 15.30
C ARG A 215 -10.90 5.80 14.31
N ALA A 216 -10.13 4.74 14.18
CA ALA A 216 -10.63 3.51 13.56
C ALA A 216 -11.69 2.91 14.48
N HIS A 217 -12.96 3.19 14.19
CA HIS A 217 -14.04 2.57 14.91
C HIS A 217 -14.05 1.06 14.60
N GLU A 218 -13.86 0.22 15.63
CA GLU A 218 -14.29 -1.17 15.64
C GLU A 218 -13.50 -2.19 14.79
N THR A 219 -12.20 -2.05 14.59
CA THR A 219 -11.35 -3.15 14.11
C THR A 219 -10.38 -3.59 15.19
N ASP A 220 -10.06 -4.89 15.26
CA ASP A 220 -9.09 -5.43 16.23
C ASP A 220 -7.66 -4.86 16.06
N SER A 221 -7.36 -4.25 14.93
CA SER A 221 -6.15 -3.44 14.70
C SER A 221 -5.97 -2.30 15.71
N TYR A 222 -7.04 -1.81 16.31
CA TYR A 222 -7.01 -0.90 17.45
C TYR A 222 -6.22 -1.44 18.67
N ARG A 223 -6.25 -2.75 18.89
CA ARG A 223 -5.50 -3.40 19.98
C ARG A 223 -4.01 -3.48 19.69
N VAL A 224 -3.63 -3.68 18.44
CA VAL A 224 -2.23 -3.80 18.02
C VAL A 224 -1.52 -2.45 18.14
N CYS A 225 -2.14 -1.35 17.72
CA CYS A 225 -1.55 -0.01 17.85
C CYS A 225 -1.41 0.45 19.30
N ARG A 226 -2.27 -0.01 20.21
CA ARG A 226 -2.20 0.34 21.63
C ARG A 226 -1.10 -0.39 22.39
N LEU A 227 -0.61 -1.51 21.87
CA LEU A 227 0.50 -2.28 22.42
C LEU A 227 1.89 -1.77 21.98
N LEU A 228 1.92 -0.87 20.98
CA LEU A 228 3.15 -0.27 20.45
C LEU A 228 3.38 1.17 20.94
N LEU A 229 2.49 1.71 21.77
CA LEU A 229 2.59 2.98 22.48
C LEU A 229 2.87 2.73 23.98
#